data_c6c7834f2f4a0c8edadce22385a7bb47
#
_entry.id   c6c7834f2f4a0c8edadce22385a7bb47
#
_cell.length_a   1.000
_cell.length_b   1.000
_cell.length_c   1.000
_cell.angle_alpha   90.00
_cell.angle_beta   90.00
_cell.angle_gamma   90.00
#
_symmetry.space_group_name_H-M   'P 1'
#
loop_
_entity.id
_entity.type
_entity.pdbx_description
1 polymer ?
#
loop_
_entity_poly.entity_id
_entity_poly.type
_entity_poly.pdbx_seq_one_letter_code
_entity_poly.pdbx_strand_id
1 'polypeptide(L)'
;MKINHILGTGVLLTLFALGKPSWAQQPPRVFFVGNSYTQVNDLPRMVADIAQSMGDTMVYASNTPGGCTFEMHCTNASMDKICQGGWNFVILQEQSQLPAFPIEMVEEMVFPFAKQLVDSIYAFNPGAEAMFYMTWGRKNGDTEYGSIYPLMSTYESMDSLLYERYMYMAEANDASVCPVGRVWHCLRDHHSEIELYMSDGSHPSLAGSYAAACAFYTMLFGRDPDSITYDANLGMRTAAHIRSAVHSVVFDSLWKWQRPTPNALFDKGQSPEMTISPNPTSGNFTIEVKTATTIEVIDFQGRCVAKRSLKSGKNQINFGNLPDGMYFIKEENGAVRKVVLRK
;
A
#
# COMPACT_ATOMS: atom_id res chain seq x y z
N MET A 1 30.30 -60.22 55.10
CA MET A 1 29.31 -59.81 54.14
C MET A 1 29.41 -58.29 53.99
N LYS A 2 30.07 -57.79 52.94
CA LYS A 2 30.30 -56.36 52.74
C LYS A 2 29.31 -55.86 51.67
N ILE A 3 28.49 -54.90 52.04
CA ILE A 3 27.55 -54.24 51.17
C ILE A 3 28.22 -52.97 50.65
N ASN A 4 28.47 -52.87 49.36
CA ASN A 4 28.95 -51.64 48.66
C ASN A 4 27.80 -50.79 48.29
N HIS A 5 27.73 -49.55 48.79
CA HIS A 5 26.87 -48.52 48.34
C HIS A 5 27.55 -47.78 47.18
N ILE A 6 26.91 -47.80 46.02
CA ILE A 6 27.27 -46.96 44.84
C ILE A 6 26.43 -45.69 44.93
N LEU A 7 27.12 -44.57 45.18
CA LEU A 7 26.54 -43.25 45.06
C LEU A 7 26.53 -42.83 43.53
N GLY A 8 25.36 -42.75 42.96
CA GLY A 8 25.17 -42.16 41.64
C GLY A 8 25.09 -40.64 41.72
N THR A 9 26.08 -39.96 41.18
CA THR A 9 26.11 -38.49 41.01
C THR A 9 25.28 -38.11 39.77
N GLY A 10 24.07 -37.66 40.00
CA GLY A 10 23.24 -37.08 38.94
C GLY A 10 23.73 -35.67 38.56
N VAL A 11 24.23 -35.50 37.33
CA VAL A 11 24.56 -34.19 36.77
C VAL A 11 23.28 -33.57 36.25
N LEU A 12 22.81 -32.52 36.91
CA LEU A 12 21.68 -31.71 36.49
C LEU A 12 22.16 -30.74 35.37
N LEU A 13 21.92 -31.07 34.11
CA LEU A 13 22.14 -30.13 33.00
C LEU A 13 21.04 -29.09 33.03
N THR A 14 21.32 -27.90 33.55
CA THR A 14 20.49 -26.68 33.34
C THR A 14 20.72 -26.17 31.94
N LEU A 15 19.75 -26.42 31.02
CA LEU A 15 19.68 -25.74 29.73
C LEU A 15 19.34 -24.24 29.97
N PHE A 16 20.35 -23.40 29.93
CA PHE A 16 20.13 -21.96 29.72
C PHE A 16 19.66 -21.76 28.29
N ALA A 17 18.36 -21.57 28.10
CA ALA A 17 17.82 -21.02 26.87
C ALA A 17 18.33 -19.57 26.77
N LEU A 18 19.44 -19.38 26.06
CA LEU A 18 19.88 -18.05 25.61
C LEU A 18 18.81 -17.53 24.63
N GLY A 19 17.85 -16.79 25.14
CA GLY A 19 16.95 -16.00 24.35
C GLY A 19 17.81 -15.09 23.46
N LYS A 20 17.71 -15.23 22.12
CA LYS A 20 18.36 -14.30 21.21
C LYS A 20 17.92 -12.90 21.61
N PRO A 21 18.83 -11.93 21.77
CA PRO A 21 18.42 -10.56 22.02
C PRO A 21 17.54 -10.14 20.85
N SER A 22 16.27 -9.86 21.12
CA SER A 22 15.40 -9.16 20.20
C SER A 22 15.99 -7.77 20.04
N TRP A 23 16.75 -7.55 18.96
CA TRP A 23 17.09 -6.20 18.53
C TRP A 23 15.76 -5.55 18.18
N ALA A 24 15.26 -4.71 19.08
CA ALA A 24 14.06 -3.93 18.80
C ALA A 24 14.31 -3.14 17.50
N GLN A 25 13.62 -3.54 16.44
CA GLN A 25 13.70 -2.81 15.19
C GLN A 25 13.25 -1.38 15.49
N GLN A 26 14.06 -0.39 15.07
CA GLN A 26 13.71 1.01 15.29
C GLN A 26 12.33 1.28 14.69
N PRO A 27 11.46 2.03 15.39
CA PRO A 27 10.15 2.37 14.86
C PRO A 27 10.26 3.02 13.48
N PRO A 28 9.43 2.65 12.50
CA PRO A 28 9.46 3.30 11.19
C PRO A 28 9.16 4.79 11.33
N ARG A 29 9.90 5.60 10.58
CA ARG A 29 9.71 7.05 10.48
C ARG A 29 8.87 7.33 9.25
N VAL A 30 7.67 7.89 9.45
CA VAL A 30 6.67 8.12 8.40
C VAL A 30 6.41 9.62 8.27
N PHE A 31 6.52 10.15 7.06
CA PHE A 31 6.21 11.55 6.78
C PHE A 31 4.97 11.66 5.90
N PHE A 32 3.95 12.35 6.39
CA PHE A 32 2.70 12.60 5.66
C PHE A 32 2.76 13.97 4.98
N VAL A 33 2.68 13.95 3.67
CA VAL A 33 2.61 15.12 2.79
C VAL A 33 1.24 15.15 2.14
N GLY A 34 0.46 16.19 2.36
CA GLY A 34 -0.91 16.28 1.87
C GLY A 34 -1.60 17.58 2.25
N ASN A 35 -2.89 17.52 2.42
CA ASN A 35 -3.70 18.68 2.75
C ASN A 35 -4.78 18.37 3.79
N SER A 36 -5.92 19.05 3.75
CA SER A 36 -7.00 18.83 4.71
C SER A 36 -7.53 17.38 4.76
N TYR A 37 -7.44 16.60 3.69
CA TYR A 37 -7.83 15.19 3.71
C TYR A 37 -6.95 14.34 4.64
N THR A 38 -5.69 14.71 4.77
CA THR A 38 -4.75 14.09 5.71
C THR A 38 -4.83 14.73 7.10
N GLN A 39 -5.16 16.04 7.18
CA GLN A 39 -5.18 16.79 8.45
C GLN A 39 -6.43 16.48 9.29
N VAL A 40 -7.61 16.37 8.64
CA VAL A 40 -8.89 16.16 9.33
C VAL A 40 -8.84 14.89 10.18
N ASN A 41 -9.36 14.97 11.41
CA ASN A 41 -9.34 13.93 12.43
C ASN A 41 -7.93 13.46 12.82
N ASP A 42 -6.89 14.27 12.53
CA ASP A 42 -5.47 13.94 12.80
C ASP A 42 -5.10 12.52 12.32
N LEU A 43 -5.31 12.27 11.01
CA LEU A 43 -5.08 10.96 10.42
C LEU A 43 -3.69 10.36 10.78
N PRO A 44 -2.57 11.12 10.75
CA PRO A 44 -1.26 10.57 11.14
C PRO A 44 -1.24 10.07 12.59
N ARG A 45 -1.88 10.79 13.51
CA ARG A 45 -2.03 10.39 14.90
C ARG A 45 -2.89 9.13 15.02
N MET A 46 -4.01 9.07 14.29
CA MET A 46 -4.90 7.90 14.30
C MET A 46 -4.18 6.63 13.82
N VAL A 47 -3.31 6.73 12.81
CA VAL A 47 -2.46 5.60 12.37
C VAL A 47 -1.51 5.18 13.49
N ALA A 48 -0.90 6.12 14.20
CA ALA A 48 -0.02 5.82 15.34
C ALA A 48 -0.77 5.20 16.52
N ASP A 49 -1.98 5.65 16.81
CA ASP A 49 -2.82 5.09 17.87
C ASP A 49 -3.26 3.64 17.53
N ILE A 50 -3.58 3.36 16.27
CA ILE A 50 -3.81 1.97 15.79
C ILE A 50 -2.54 1.13 15.99
N ALA A 51 -1.37 1.59 15.53
CA ALA A 51 -0.12 0.88 15.70
C ALA A 51 0.16 0.57 17.18
N GLN A 52 -0.01 1.57 18.06
CA GLN A 52 0.17 1.40 19.49
C GLN A 52 -0.80 0.35 20.07
N SER A 53 -2.06 0.33 19.66
CA SER A 53 -3.05 -0.64 20.10
C SER A 53 -2.70 -2.08 19.74
N MET A 54 -1.87 -2.25 18.71
CA MET A 54 -1.41 -3.53 18.19
C MET A 54 0.00 -3.92 18.69
N GLY A 55 0.60 -3.10 19.58
CA GLY A 55 1.95 -3.32 20.09
C GLY A 55 3.06 -2.90 19.13
N ASP A 56 2.71 -2.27 18.00
CA ASP A 56 3.64 -1.64 17.08
C ASP A 56 3.84 -0.16 17.44
N THR A 57 4.88 0.46 16.92
CA THR A 57 5.15 1.88 17.13
C THR A 57 5.66 2.52 15.85
N MET A 58 5.36 3.81 15.67
CA MET A 58 5.92 4.61 14.58
C MET A 58 6.27 6.02 15.07
N VAL A 59 7.27 6.63 14.43
CA VAL A 59 7.55 8.05 14.54
C VAL A 59 7.01 8.74 13.32
N TYR A 60 6.21 9.77 13.49
CA TYR A 60 5.63 10.46 12.34
C TYR A 60 5.81 11.98 12.39
N ALA A 61 5.75 12.58 11.23
CA ALA A 61 5.57 14.01 11.03
C ALA A 61 4.60 14.24 9.87
N SER A 62 4.06 15.45 9.78
CA SER A 62 3.19 15.84 8.67
C SER A 62 3.46 17.26 8.22
N ASN A 63 3.14 17.53 6.95
CA ASN A 63 2.96 18.87 6.41
C ASN A 63 1.72 18.85 5.52
N THR A 64 0.60 19.40 6.03
CA THR A 64 -0.73 19.23 5.46
C THR A 64 -1.52 20.54 5.39
N PRO A 65 -0.98 21.61 4.78
CA PRO A 65 -1.72 22.85 4.62
C PRO A 65 -3.01 22.65 3.81
N GLY A 66 -4.11 23.29 4.20
CA GLY A 66 -5.38 23.15 3.50
C GLY A 66 -5.27 23.48 2.01
N GLY A 67 -5.84 22.61 1.15
CA GLY A 67 -5.83 22.77 -0.31
C GLY A 67 -4.46 22.64 -0.99
N CYS A 68 -3.40 22.26 -0.27
CA CYS A 68 -2.05 22.13 -0.81
C CYS A 68 -1.98 21.07 -1.91
N THR A 69 -1.26 21.36 -2.99
CA THR A 69 -1.02 20.50 -4.15
C THR A 69 0.39 19.92 -4.12
N PHE A 70 0.69 18.92 -4.95
CA PHE A 70 2.06 18.43 -5.14
C PHE A 70 3.02 19.52 -5.59
N GLU A 71 2.59 20.41 -6.50
CA GLU A 71 3.37 21.57 -6.94
C GLU A 71 3.79 22.43 -5.74
N MET A 72 2.84 22.79 -4.87
CA MET A 72 3.14 23.58 -3.66
C MET A 72 4.08 22.83 -2.71
N HIS A 73 3.94 21.51 -2.60
CA HIS A 73 4.83 20.69 -1.77
C HIS A 73 6.25 20.60 -2.30
N CYS A 74 6.47 20.76 -3.60
CA CYS A 74 7.80 20.81 -4.20
C CYS A 74 8.61 22.05 -3.79
N THR A 75 7.95 23.10 -3.28
CA THR A 75 8.57 24.40 -2.97
C THR A 75 8.39 24.85 -1.52
N ASN A 76 7.79 24.03 -0.68
CA ASN A 76 7.52 24.37 0.72
C ASN A 76 8.29 23.47 1.71
N ALA A 77 7.95 23.58 3.00
CA ALA A 77 8.55 22.81 4.08
C ALA A 77 8.48 21.27 3.91
N SER A 78 7.65 20.74 3.01
CA SER A 78 7.65 19.31 2.70
C SER A 78 8.94 18.90 2.00
N MET A 79 9.36 19.66 0.99
CA MET A 79 10.61 19.39 0.28
C MET A 79 11.81 19.49 1.23
N ASP A 80 11.83 20.51 2.09
CA ASP A 80 12.90 20.65 3.08
C ASP A 80 13.00 19.42 3.99
N LYS A 81 11.87 18.90 4.48
CA LYS A 81 11.82 17.71 5.33
C LYS A 81 12.20 16.45 4.58
N ILE A 82 11.82 16.29 3.31
CA ILE A 82 12.25 15.17 2.45
C ILE A 82 13.76 15.21 2.28
N CYS A 83 14.33 16.38 1.98
CA CYS A 83 15.77 16.55 1.78
C CYS A 83 16.60 16.38 3.06
N GLN A 84 16.04 16.61 4.25
CA GLN A 84 16.70 16.30 5.52
C GLN A 84 16.97 14.81 5.71
N GLY A 85 16.20 13.96 5.06
CA GLY A 85 16.38 12.52 5.09
C GLY A 85 15.91 11.82 6.37
N GLY A 86 16.17 10.51 6.42
CA GLY A 86 15.87 9.68 7.58
C GLY A 86 14.43 9.17 7.66
N TRP A 87 13.66 9.23 6.58
CA TRP A 87 12.32 8.66 6.48
C TRP A 87 12.38 7.22 5.97
N ASN A 88 11.51 6.36 6.50
CA ASN A 88 11.29 5.02 5.97
C ASN A 88 10.12 5.02 4.97
N PHE A 89 9.10 5.84 5.22
CA PHE A 89 7.95 6.03 4.35
C PHE A 89 7.67 7.52 4.18
N VAL A 90 7.33 7.92 2.96
CA VAL A 90 6.78 9.25 2.69
C VAL A 90 5.45 9.07 1.96
N ILE A 91 4.38 9.52 2.61
CA ILE A 91 3.00 9.41 2.10
C ILE A 91 2.69 10.69 1.33
N LEU A 92 2.21 10.54 0.09
CA LEU A 92 1.95 11.64 -0.84
C LEU A 92 0.46 11.68 -1.19
N GLN A 93 -0.24 12.74 -0.79
CA GLN A 93 -1.65 12.98 -1.10
C GLN A 93 -1.81 14.28 -1.89
N GLU A 94 -2.33 14.16 -3.11
CA GLU A 94 -2.63 15.31 -3.98
C GLU A 94 -3.94 15.99 -3.58
N GLN A 95 -4.15 17.22 -4.04
CA GLN A 95 -5.41 17.94 -3.89
C GLN A 95 -6.56 17.11 -4.47
N SER A 96 -7.71 17.12 -3.78
CA SER A 96 -8.79 16.14 -3.97
C SER A 96 -9.38 16.05 -5.39
N GLN A 97 -9.34 17.14 -6.16
CA GLN A 97 -9.95 17.26 -7.48
C GLN A 97 -8.94 17.09 -8.62
N LEU A 98 -7.70 17.57 -8.43
CA LEU A 98 -6.72 17.66 -9.51
C LEU A 98 -6.47 16.34 -10.24
N PRO A 99 -6.33 15.18 -9.59
CA PRO A 99 -6.13 13.94 -10.33
C PRO A 99 -7.37 13.49 -11.14
N ALA A 100 -8.57 14.05 -10.86
CA ALA A 100 -9.80 13.74 -11.60
C ALA A 100 -10.07 14.69 -12.78
N PHE A 101 -9.24 15.70 -12.99
CA PHE A 101 -9.37 16.61 -14.13
C PHE A 101 -9.08 15.92 -15.48
N PRO A 102 -9.39 16.57 -16.63
CA PRO A 102 -8.98 16.09 -17.95
C PRO A 102 -7.49 15.72 -17.96
N ILE A 103 -7.15 14.67 -18.72
CA ILE A 103 -5.80 14.08 -18.66
C ILE A 103 -4.72 15.10 -19.01
N GLU A 104 -4.97 15.99 -19.96
CA GLU A 104 -4.03 17.04 -20.38
C GLU A 104 -3.65 17.96 -19.21
N MET A 105 -4.63 18.29 -18.35
CA MET A 105 -4.39 19.08 -17.15
C MET A 105 -3.61 18.28 -16.08
N VAL A 106 -3.93 17.01 -15.92
CA VAL A 106 -3.24 16.14 -14.96
C VAL A 106 -1.78 15.91 -15.35
N GLU A 107 -1.50 15.75 -16.66
CA GLU A 107 -0.15 15.66 -17.22
C GLU A 107 0.69 16.93 -16.98
N GLU A 108 0.05 18.09 -16.92
CA GLU A 108 0.71 19.37 -16.66
C GLU A 108 0.81 19.70 -15.17
N MET A 109 -0.26 19.48 -14.40
CA MET A 109 -0.43 20.03 -13.05
C MET A 109 -0.14 19.02 -11.93
N VAL A 110 -0.07 17.72 -12.23
CA VAL A 110 0.04 16.67 -11.21
C VAL A 110 1.27 15.78 -11.42
N PHE A 111 1.38 15.13 -12.59
CA PHE A 111 2.38 14.08 -12.82
C PHE A 111 3.83 14.57 -12.70
N PRO A 112 4.22 15.77 -13.20
CA PRO A 112 5.59 16.27 -13.06
C PRO A 112 5.99 16.48 -11.59
N PHE A 113 5.07 16.98 -10.77
CA PHE A 113 5.31 17.25 -9.37
C PHE A 113 5.28 15.99 -8.51
N ALA A 114 4.41 15.02 -8.85
CA ALA A 114 4.46 13.68 -8.27
C ALA A 114 5.83 13.03 -8.49
N LYS A 115 6.35 13.11 -9.72
CA LYS A 115 7.69 12.62 -10.07
C LYS A 115 8.79 13.34 -9.29
N GLN A 116 8.74 14.68 -9.22
CA GLN A 116 9.74 15.46 -8.51
C GLN A 116 9.81 15.11 -7.03
N LEU A 117 8.65 14.92 -6.38
CA LEU A 117 8.58 14.51 -4.97
C LEU A 117 9.18 13.11 -4.78
N VAL A 118 8.78 12.13 -5.61
CA VAL A 118 9.29 10.76 -5.50
C VAL A 118 10.79 10.68 -5.80
N ASP A 119 11.28 11.34 -6.83
CA ASP A 119 12.71 11.41 -7.13
C ASP A 119 13.51 11.98 -5.93
N SER A 120 13.00 13.03 -5.28
CA SER A 120 13.60 13.62 -4.09
C SER A 120 13.56 12.68 -2.89
N ILE A 121 12.45 11.96 -2.69
CA ILE A 121 12.36 10.94 -1.63
C ILE A 121 13.46 9.91 -1.79
N TYR A 122 13.63 9.34 -2.97
CA TYR A 122 14.61 8.28 -3.21
C TYR A 122 16.05 8.80 -3.19
N ALA A 123 16.29 10.05 -3.62
CA ALA A 123 17.62 10.65 -3.60
C ALA A 123 18.10 10.93 -2.17
N PHE A 124 17.24 11.42 -1.29
CA PHE A 124 17.63 11.87 0.05
C PHE A 124 17.33 10.86 1.17
N ASN A 125 16.54 9.80 0.89
CA ASN A 125 16.18 8.76 1.84
C ASN A 125 16.44 7.37 1.24
N PRO A 126 17.70 6.92 1.17
CA PRO A 126 18.05 5.60 0.63
C PRO A 126 17.30 4.48 1.35
N GLY A 127 16.55 3.69 0.60
CA GLY A 127 15.72 2.59 1.12
C GLY A 127 14.33 3.02 1.62
N ALA A 128 13.97 4.29 1.54
CA ALA A 128 12.61 4.74 1.81
C ALA A 128 11.63 4.23 0.75
N GLU A 129 10.36 4.19 1.15
CA GLU A 129 9.24 3.90 0.27
C GLU A 129 8.38 5.16 0.10
N ALA A 130 8.22 5.61 -1.15
CA ALA A 130 7.20 6.58 -1.51
C ALA A 130 5.86 5.86 -1.67
N MET A 131 4.81 6.39 -1.05
CA MET A 131 3.48 5.79 -1.07
C MET A 131 2.42 6.83 -1.39
N PHE A 132 1.74 6.67 -2.51
CA PHE A 132 0.61 7.53 -2.84
C PHE A 132 -0.61 7.19 -2.00
N TYR A 133 -1.24 8.20 -1.44
CA TYR A 133 -2.52 8.13 -0.74
C TYR A 133 -3.63 8.29 -1.76
N MET A 134 -4.17 7.19 -2.29
CA MET A 134 -5.31 7.22 -3.20
C MET A 134 -6.54 7.75 -2.47
N THR A 135 -6.99 8.92 -2.85
CA THR A 135 -8.22 9.54 -2.33
C THR A 135 -9.46 8.98 -3.02
N TRP A 136 -10.62 9.52 -2.75
CA TRP A 136 -11.96 9.05 -3.14
C TRP A 136 -12.72 10.11 -3.93
N GLY A 137 -13.71 9.68 -4.71
CA GLY A 137 -14.66 10.57 -5.35
C GLY A 137 -15.52 11.34 -4.34
N ARG A 138 -15.86 12.57 -4.63
CA ARG A 138 -16.82 13.34 -3.83
C ARG A 138 -18.17 12.62 -3.79
N LYS A 139 -18.90 12.74 -2.68
CA LYS A 139 -20.11 11.93 -2.36
C LYS A 139 -21.12 11.87 -3.48
N ASN A 140 -21.35 13.01 -4.15
CA ASN A 140 -22.32 13.16 -5.24
C ASN A 140 -21.64 13.71 -6.53
N GLY A 141 -20.35 13.42 -6.71
CA GLY A 141 -19.53 14.06 -7.72
C GLY A 141 -19.11 15.48 -7.33
N ASP A 142 -18.40 16.13 -8.22
CA ASP A 142 -17.90 17.50 -8.02
C ASP A 142 -18.94 18.53 -8.46
N THR A 143 -19.47 19.31 -7.52
CA THR A 143 -20.50 20.32 -7.82
C THR A 143 -19.95 21.57 -8.49
N GLU A 144 -18.63 21.82 -8.39
CA GLU A 144 -17.98 22.99 -8.97
C GLU A 144 -17.60 22.74 -10.44
N TYR A 145 -16.96 21.59 -10.70
CA TYR A 145 -16.41 21.28 -12.01
C TYR A 145 -17.22 20.24 -12.80
N GLY A 146 -18.15 19.52 -12.18
CA GLY A 146 -18.93 18.46 -12.82
C GLY A 146 -19.78 18.96 -14.01
N SER A 147 -20.21 20.23 -14.01
CA SER A 147 -20.89 20.85 -15.14
C SER A 147 -19.97 21.13 -16.34
N ILE A 148 -18.68 21.33 -16.09
CA ILE A 148 -17.66 21.62 -17.11
C ILE A 148 -17.00 20.34 -17.58
N TYR A 149 -16.72 19.43 -16.62
CA TYR A 149 -16.10 18.12 -16.86
C TYR A 149 -17.07 17.00 -16.44
N PRO A 150 -17.90 16.49 -17.37
CA PRO A 150 -18.99 15.54 -17.02
C PRO A 150 -18.52 14.29 -16.27
N LEU A 151 -17.27 13.82 -16.48
CA LEU A 151 -16.70 12.70 -15.77
C LEU A 151 -16.44 12.98 -14.27
N MET A 152 -16.55 14.23 -13.84
CA MET A 152 -16.48 14.61 -12.41
C MET A 152 -17.88 14.77 -11.78
N SER A 153 -18.97 14.63 -12.56
CA SER A 153 -20.33 14.93 -12.09
C SER A 153 -20.94 13.86 -11.19
N THR A 154 -20.37 12.65 -11.13
CA THR A 154 -20.82 11.57 -10.25
C THR A 154 -19.67 11.01 -9.42
N TYR A 155 -20.02 10.37 -8.31
CA TYR A 155 -19.03 9.66 -7.48
C TYR A 155 -18.29 8.60 -8.29
N GLU A 156 -19.02 7.75 -9.00
CA GLU A 156 -18.49 6.57 -9.70
C GLU A 156 -17.47 6.95 -10.76
N SER A 157 -17.78 7.98 -11.57
CA SER A 157 -16.87 8.43 -12.60
C SER A 157 -15.64 9.14 -12.03
N MET A 158 -15.82 9.99 -11.01
CA MET A 158 -14.72 10.67 -10.33
C MET A 158 -13.80 9.66 -9.61
N ASP A 159 -14.37 8.69 -8.88
CA ASP A 159 -13.62 7.62 -8.20
C ASP A 159 -12.80 6.77 -9.18
N SER A 160 -13.37 6.48 -10.36
CA SER A 160 -12.67 5.74 -11.42
C SER A 160 -11.47 6.53 -11.97
N LEU A 161 -11.61 7.83 -12.19
CA LEU A 161 -10.51 8.70 -12.62
C LEU A 161 -9.39 8.75 -11.54
N LEU A 162 -9.77 8.95 -10.28
CA LEU A 162 -8.80 8.96 -9.17
C LEU A 162 -8.03 7.63 -9.09
N TYR A 163 -8.74 6.51 -9.16
CA TYR A 163 -8.11 5.20 -9.19
C TYR A 163 -7.07 5.08 -10.32
N GLU A 164 -7.47 5.40 -11.55
CA GLU A 164 -6.61 5.32 -12.73
C GLU A 164 -5.35 6.19 -12.58
N ARG A 165 -5.52 7.45 -12.13
CA ARG A 165 -4.42 8.41 -12.02
C ARG A 165 -3.44 8.07 -10.90
N TYR A 166 -3.94 7.63 -9.75
CA TYR A 166 -3.07 7.20 -8.65
C TYR A 166 -2.29 5.93 -9.00
N MET A 167 -2.91 4.97 -9.70
CA MET A 167 -2.20 3.79 -10.19
C MET A 167 -1.14 4.15 -11.23
N TYR A 168 -1.44 5.08 -12.15
CA TYR A 168 -0.47 5.57 -13.11
C TYR A 168 0.73 6.27 -12.43
N MET A 169 0.47 7.16 -11.46
CA MET A 169 1.54 7.83 -10.70
C MET A 169 2.44 6.82 -9.98
N ALA A 170 1.84 5.82 -9.36
CA ALA A 170 2.60 4.79 -8.65
C ALA A 170 3.49 3.97 -9.60
N GLU A 171 2.93 3.53 -10.72
CA GLU A 171 3.68 2.77 -11.72
C GLU A 171 4.79 3.59 -12.37
N ALA A 172 4.49 4.82 -12.77
CA ALA A 172 5.43 5.71 -13.44
C ALA A 172 6.62 6.11 -12.55
N ASN A 173 6.45 6.06 -11.22
CA ASN A 173 7.44 6.50 -10.24
C ASN A 173 7.99 5.35 -9.36
N ASP A 174 7.68 4.10 -9.65
CA ASP A 174 8.08 2.94 -8.85
C ASP A 174 7.74 3.13 -7.35
N ALA A 175 6.49 3.52 -7.06
CA ALA A 175 5.97 3.82 -5.75
C ALA A 175 4.80 2.91 -5.38
N SER A 176 4.51 2.81 -4.07
CA SER A 176 3.34 2.09 -3.56
C SER A 176 2.08 2.96 -3.59
N VAL A 177 0.92 2.33 -3.42
CA VAL A 177 -0.38 3.01 -3.24
C VAL A 177 -1.05 2.51 -1.98
N CYS A 178 -1.46 3.42 -1.10
CA CYS A 178 -2.46 3.09 -0.08
C CYS A 178 -3.86 3.32 -0.69
N PRO A 179 -4.64 2.26 -0.96
CA PRO A 179 -5.84 2.34 -1.80
C PRO A 179 -7.09 2.75 -1.01
N VAL A 180 -7.02 3.84 -0.26
CA VAL A 180 -8.13 4.29 0.61
C VAL A 180 -9.40 4.53 -0.18
N GLY A 181 -9.31 5.12 -1.39
CA GLY A 181 -10.47 5.32 -2.26
C GLY A 181 -11.18 4.01 -2.59
N ARG A 182 -10.43 2.90 -2.75
CA ARG A 182 -11.04 1.57 -3.00
C ARG A 182 -11.69 0.97 -1.75
N VAL A 183 -11.14 1.24 -0.57
CA VAL A 183 -11.80 0.89 0.71
C VAL A 183 -13.12 1.64 0.86
N TRP A 184 -13.12 2.94 0.55
CA TRP A 184 -14.33 3.76 0.58
C TRP A 184 -15.38 3.27 -0.42
N HIS A 185 -14.95 2.90 -1.64
CA HIS A 185 -15.83 2.31 -2.64
C HIS A 185 -16.51 1.03 -2.12
N CYS A 186 -15.72 0.12 -1.56
CA CYS A 186 -16.22 -1.11 -0.94
C CYS A 186 -17.24 -0.83 0.18
N LEU A 187 -16.94 0.14 1.05
CA LEU A 187 -17.84 0.53 2.13
C LEU A 187 -19.13 1.17 1.61
N ARG A 188 -19.07 2.01 0.59
CA ARG A 188 -20.25 2.60 -0.02
C ARG A 188 -21.18 1.56 -0.64
N ASP A 189 -20.61 0.51 -1.25
CA ASP A 189 -21.38 -0.55 -1.92
C ASP A 189 -22.03 -1.52 -0.92
N HIS A 190 -21.34 -1.83 0.17
CA HIS A 190 -21.76 -2.91 1.07
C HIS A 190 -22.25 -2.43 2.45
N HIS A 191 -21.89 -1.20 2.84
CA HIS A 191 -22.15 -0.62 4.16
C HIS A 191 -22.57 0.86 4.04
N SER A 192 -23.57 1.14 3.21
CA SER A 192 -24.04 2.51 2.92
C SER A 192 -24.57 3.25 4.15
N GLU A 193 -24.85 2.53 5.25
CA GLU A 193 -25.21 3.11 6.56
C GLU A 193 -24.03 3.80 7.25
N ILE A 194 -22.78 3.55 6.82
CA ILE A 194 -21.59 4.20 7.37
C ILE A 194 -21.34 5.50 6.60
N GLU A 195 -21.58 6.62 7.26
CA GLU A 195 -21.30 7.93 6.65
C GLU A 195 -19.78 8.19 6.65
N LEU A 196 -19.18 8.19 5.45
CA LEU A 196 -17.76 8.37 5.27
C LEU A 196 -17.35 9.84 5.10
N TYR A 197 -18.31 10.70 4.77
CA TYR A 197 -18.07 12.11 4.46
C TYR A 197 -18.50 13.03 5.60
N MET A 198 -17.89 14.19 5.67
CA MET A 198 -18.46 15.34 6.37
C MET A 198 -19.66 15.91 5.58
N SER A 199 -20.33 16.90 6.14
CA SER A 199 -21.53 17.52 5.52
C SER A 199 -21.26 18.19 4.17
N ASP A 200 -19.99 18.49 3.86
CA ASP A 200 -19.58 19.04 2.57
C ASP A 200 -19.50 18.00 1.43
N GLY A 201 -19.67 16.73 1.74
CA GLY A 201 -19.59 15.63 0.79
C GLY A 201 -18.19 15.40 0.18
N SER A 202 -17.16 15.93 0.82
CA SER A 202 -15.77 15.93 0.35
C SER A 202 -14.81 15.43 1.42
N HIS A 203 -14.70 16.16 2.56
CA HIS A 203 -13.80 15.81 3.65
C HIS A 203 -14.24 14.52 4.38
N PRO A 204 -13.28 13.79 4.96
CA PRO A 204 -13.58 12.54 5.64
C PRO A 204 -14.29 12.81 6.99
N SER A 205 -15.36 12.06 7.26
CA SER A 205 -15.89 11.91 8.61
C SER A 205 -14.88 11.17 9.51
N LEU A 206 -15.22 10.98 10.78
CA LEU A 206 -14.40 10.13 11.66
C LEU A 206 -14.29 8.69 11.13
N ALA A 207 -15.40 8.12 10.61
CA ALA A 207 -15.39 6.78 10.00
C ALA A 207 -14.53 6.73 8.73
N GLY A 208 -14.60 7.77 7.89
CA GLY A 208 -13.77 7.88 6.71
C GLY A 208 -12.28 7.96 7.02
N SER A 209 -11.89 8.76 8.03
CA SER A 209 -10.50 8.83 8.49
C SER A 209 -10.05 7.51 9.13
N TYR A 210 -10.92 6.83 9.88
CA TYR A 210 -10.59 5.53 10.46
C TYR A 210 -10.37 4.46 9.38
N ALA A 211 -11.15 4.46 8.31
CA ALA A 211 -10.92 3.58 7.17
C ALA A 211 -9.55 3.83 6.53
N ALA A 212 -9.17 5.10 6.36
CA ALA A 212 -7.84 5.47 5.88
C ALA A 212 -6.74 5.03 6.85
N ALA A 213 -6.93 5.23 8.15
CA ALA A 213 -5.95 4.86 9.17
C ALA A 213 -5.72 3.34 9.23
N CYS A 214 -6.77 2.52 9.16
CA CYS A 214 -6.66 1.07 9.08
C CYS A 214 -5.92 0.63 7.80
N ALA A 215 -6.22 1.26 6.66
CA ALA A 215 -5.53 0.98 5.40
C ALA A 215 -4.03 1.32 5.48
N PHE A 216 -3.67 2.49 6.03
CA PHE A 216 -2.26 2.86 6.24
C PHE A 216 -1.56 1.92 7.21
N TYR A 217 -2.18 1.56 8.32
CA TYR A 217 -1.60 0.60 9.25
C TYR A 217 -1.30 -0.73 8.56
N THR A 218 -2.25 -1.24 7.78
CA THR A 218 -2.09 -2.48 7.02
C THR A 218 -0.95 -2.37 6.00
N MET A 219 -0.85 -1.26 5.27
CA MET A 219 0.22 -1.03 4.29
C MET A 219 1.61 -0.90 4.93
N LEU A 220 1.71 -0.18 6.05
CA LEU A 220 2.97 0.14 6.73
C LEU A 220 3.54 -1.05 7.51
N PHE A 221 2.68 -1.88 8.10
CA PHE A 221 3.09 -2.95 9.00
C PHE A 221 2.81 -4.36 8.46
N GLY A 222 2.07 -4.50 7.36
CA GLY A 222 1.71 -5.79 6.78
C GLY A 222 0.83 -6.64 7.72
N ARG A 223 0.08 -6.01 8.62
CA ARG A 223 -0.76 -6.68 9.62
C ARG A 223 -2.20 -6.78 9.15
N ASP A 224 -2.84 -7.87 9.56
CA ASP A 224 -4.27 -8.09 9.34
C ASP A 224 -5.10 -7.05 10.12
N PRO A 225 -5.89 -6.20 9.42
CA PRO A 225 -6.68 -5.16 10.05
C PRO A 225 -7.82 -5.69 10.93
N ASP A 226 -8.30 -6.92 10.72
CA ASP A 226 -9.34 -7.51 11.55
C ASP A 226 -8.90 -7.69 13.01
N SER A 227 -7.60 -7.75 13.25
CA SER A 227 -7.01 -7.84 14.59
C SER A 227 -6.90 -6.50 15.34
N ILE A 228 -7.16 -5.35 14.68
CA ILE A 228 -7.07 -4.02 15.30
C ILE A 228 -8.08 -3.90 16.43
N THR A 229 -7.60 -3.49 17.62
CA THR A 229 -8.45 -3.31 18.81
C THR A 229 -8.91 -1.87 19.02
N TYR A 230 -8.23 -0.90 18.44
CA TYR A 230 -8.62 0.51 18.46
C TYR A 230 -9.81 0.75 17.51
N ASP A 231 -10.86 1.42 17.96
CA ASP A 231 -12.09 1.66 17.18
C ASP A 231 -12.41 3.15 16.92
N ALA A 232 -11.53 4.04 17.34
CA ALA A 232 -11.70 5.50 17.23
C ALA A 232 -13.05 6.01 17.80
N ASN A 233 -13.63 5.32 18.78
CA ASN A 233 -14.96 5.61 19.34
C ASN A 233 -16.14 5.53 18.33
N LEU A 234 -15.97 4.80 17.23
CA LEU A 234 -17.03 4.60 16.22
C LEU A 234 -18.07 3.54 16.64
N GLY A 235 -17.79 2.80 17.72
CA GLY A 235 -18.55 1.62 18.11
C GLY A 235 -18.12 0.35 17.35
N MET A 236 -18.20 -0.78 18.06
CA MET A 236 -17.62 -2.05 17.63
C MET A 236 -18.10 -2.52 16.24
N ARG A 237 -19.39 -2.36 15.93
CA ARG A 237 -19.96 -2.80 14.64
C ARG A 237 -19.38 -2.00 13.45
N THR A 238 -19.44 -0.67 13.53
CA THR A 238 -18.93 0.21 12.48
C THR A 238 -17.44 -0.03 12.25
N ALA A 239 -16.67 -0.07 13.33
CA ALA A 239 -15.23 -0.33 13.24
C ALA A 239 -14.92 -1.71 12.64
N ALA A 240 -15.70 -2.76 12.99
CA ALA A 240 -15.52 -4.10 12.42
C ALA A 240 -15.82 -4.14 10.92
N HIS A 241 -16.90 -3.50 10.45
CA HIS A 241 -17.21 -3.42 9.01
C HIS A 241 -16.10 -2.69 8.24
N ILE A 242 -15.55 -1.60 8.80
CA ILE A 242 -14.45 -0.87 8.20
C ILE A 242 -13.19 -1.76 8.10
N ARG A 243 -12.82 -2.45 9.18
CA ARG A 243 -11.66 -3.35 9.18
C ARG A 243 -11.81 -4.49 8.17
N SER A 244 -12.99 -5.09 8.09
CA SER A 244 -13.30 -6.14 7.10
C SER A 244 -13.19 -5.64 5.66
N ALA A 245 -13.62 -4.41 5.36
CA ALA A 245 -13.41 -3.80 4.06
C ALA A 245 -11.92 -3.57 3.77
N VAL A 246 -11.14 -3.12 4.76
CA VAL A 246 -9.68 -2.98 4.62
C VAL A 246 -9.01 -4.34 4.44
N HIS A 247 -9.45 -5.38 5.16
CA HIS A 247 -8.95 -6.74 4.98
C HIS A 247 -9.10 -7.18 3.53
N SER A 248 -10.31 -7.15 3.00
CA SER A 248 -10.59 -7.62 1.63
C SER A 248 -9.92 -6.78 0.54
N VAL A 249 -9.86 -5.45 0.70
CA VAL A 249 -9.33 -4.56 -0.33
C VAL A 249 -7.81 -4.41 -0.25
N VAL A 250 -7.26 -4.32 0.97
CA VAL A 250 -5.84 -4.01 1.18
C VAL A 250 -5.06 -5.26 1.55
N PHE A 251 -5.42 -5.96 2.63
CA PHE A 251 -4.63 -7.05 3.18
C PHE A 251 -4.54 -8.25 2.23
N ASP A 252 -5.66 -8.70 1.69
CA ASP A 252 -5.71 -9.81 0.71
C ASP A 252 -5.01 -9.47 -0.61
N SER A 253 -4.71 -8.21 -0.84
CA SER A 253 -4.14 -7.70 -2.09
C SER A 253 -2.91 -6.82 -1.89
N LEU A 254 -2.17 -6.96 -0.79
CA LEU A 254 -0.96 -6.17 -0.50
C LEU A 254 0.03 -6.17 -1.66
N TRP A 255 0.20 -7.30 -2.35
CA TRP A 255 1.06 -7.45 -3.52
C TRP A 255 0.68 -6.50 -4.68
N LYS A 256 -0.58 -6.09 -4.77
CA LYS A 256 -1.08 -5.16 -5.80
C LYS A 256 -0.74 -3.71 -5.47
N TRP A 257 -0.70 -3.39 -4.19
CA TRP A 257 -0.59 -2.02 -3.71
C TRP A 257 0.84 -1.62 -3.34
N GLN A 258 1.65 -2.59 -2.97
CA GLN A 258 3.05 -2.36 -2.62
C GLN A 258 3.90 -2.30 -3.89
N ARG A 259 4.86 -1.38 -3.88
CA ARG A 259 5.93 -1.37 -4.87
C ARG A 259 6.63 -2.74 -4.86
N PRO A 260 6.91 -3.34 -6.02
CA PRO A 260 7.76 -4.51 -6.09
C PRO A 260 9.15 -4.12 -5.57
N THR A 261 9.46 -4.46 -4.32
CA THR A 261 10.79 -4.20 -3.77
C THR A 261 11.84 -5.01 -4.53
N PRO A 262 12.90 -4.38 -5.05
CA PRO A 262 14.13 -5.10 -5.31
C PRO A 262 14.73 -5.43 -3.94
N ASN A 263 14.46 -6.61 -3.41
CA ASN A 263 15.12 -7.19 -2.24
C ASN A 263 15.33 -6.28 -1.04
N ALA A 264 14.40 -6.27 -0.09
CA ALA A 264 14.79 -6.28 1.32
C ALA A 264 13.60 -5.99 2.22
N LEU A 265 13.05 -6.99 2.81
CA LEU A 265 12.68 -7.11 4.23
C LEU A 265 11.87 -8.39 4.50
N PHE A 266 11.50 -9.10 3.45
CA PHE A 266 10.81 -10.40 3.58
C PHE A 266 11.67 -11.54 3.00
N ASP A 267 12.96 -11.59 3.20
CA ASP A 267 13.69 -12.85 3.20
C ASP A 267 15.18 -12.66 3.52
N LYS A 268 15.54 -12.80 4.77
CA LYS A 268 16.88 -13.27 5.12
C LYS A 268 16.84 -14.80 5.09
N GLY A 269 16.90 -15.40 3.89
CA GLY A 269 17.14 -16.83 3.84
C GLY A 269 16.71 -17.64 2.64
N GLN A 270 15.94 -17.09 1.69
CA GLN A 270 15.59 -17.87 0.48
C GLN A 270 15.88 -17.08 -0.78
N SER A 271 16.68 -17.66 -1.68
CA SER A 271 16.78 -17.18 -3.07
C SER A 271 15.37 -17.12 -3.68
N PRO A 272 15.05 -16.13 -4.54
CA PRO A 272 13.71 -16.00 -5.11
C PRO A 272 13.28 -17.33 -5.74
N GLU A 273 12.12 -17.85 -5.30
CA GLU A 273 11.61 -19.12 -5.81
C GLU A 273 11.19 -19.03 -7.28
N MET A 274 10.88 -17.81 -7.75
CA MET A 274 10.52 -17.51 -9.13
C MET A 274 11.28 -16.29 -9.66
N THR A 275 11.89 -16.42 -10.85
CA THR A 275 12.49 -15.31 -11.60
C THR A 275 11.83 -15.17 -12.96
N ILE A 276 11.77 -13.94 -13.50
CA ILE A 276 11.15 -13.62 -14.79
C ILE A 276 12.08 -12.75 -15.62
N SER A 277 12.39 -13.16 -16.86
CA SER A 277 13.23 -12.38 -17.76
C SER A 277 12.94 -12.68 -19.25
N PRO A 278 13.01 -11.65 -20.13
CA PRO A 278 13.14 -10.23 -19.83
C PRO A 278 11.87 -9.63 -19.23
N ASN A 279 12.00 -8.58 -18.43
CA ASN A 279 10.92 -7.78 -17.95
C ASN A 279 11.38 -6.32 -17.89
N PRO A 280 10.83 -5.37 -18.68
CA PRO A 280 9.69 -5.55 -19.61
C PRO A 280 9.93 -6.54 -20.75
N THR A 281 8.83 -7.03 -21.34
CA THR A 281 8.84 -8.00 -22.44
C THR A 281 7.90 -7.61 -23.58
N SER A 282 8.22 -8.01 -24.81
CA SER A 282 7.31 -7.88 -25.97
C SER A 282 6.27 -9.00 -26.07
N GLY A 283 6.18 -9.85 -25.04
CA GLY A 283 5.22 -10.96 -24.96
C GLY A 283 5.87 -12.33 -24.77
N ASN A 284 7.17 -12.48 -25.09
CA ASN A 284 7.92 -13.72 -24.87
C ASN A 284 8.91 -13.53 -23.72
N PHE A 285 8.83 -14.35 -22.69
CA PHE A 285 9.71 -14.31 -21.53
C PHE A 285 9.86 -15.70 -20.90
N THR A 286 10.85 -15.83 -20.05
CA THR A 286 11.15 -17.04 -19.30
C THR A 286 10.76 -16.86 -17.86
N ILE A 287 10.02 -17.82 -17.30
CA ILE A 287 9.82 -17.97 -15.85
C ILE A 287 10.67 -19.15 -15.39
N GLU A 288 11.56 -18.91 -14.44
CA GLU A 288 12.33 -19.96 -13.78
C GLU A 288 11.80 -20.17 -12.36
N VAL A 289 11.44 -21.42 -12.03
CA VAL A 289 10.92 -21.83 -10.72
C VAL A 289 11.73 -23.00 -10.18
N LYS A 290 11.94 -23.04 -8.86
CA LYS A 290 12.70 -24.13 -8.20
C LYS A 290 11.94 -25.44 -8.17
N THR A 291 10.63 -25.38 -7.97
CA THR A 291 9.71 -26.53 -7.89
C THR A 291 8.60 -26.37 -8.89
N ALA A 292 8.02 -27.49 -9.35
CA ALA A 292 6.83 -27.45 -10.20
C ALA A 292 5.69 -26.76 -9.44
N THR A 293 5.00 -25.82 -10.09
CA THR A 293 3.93 -25.01 -9.49
C THR A 293 2.89 -24.61 -10.52
N THR A 294 1.74 -24.12 -10.07
CA THR A 294 0.74 -23.50 -10.93
C THR A 294 0.76 -21.99 -10.70
N ILE A 295 0.70 -21.22 -11.79
CA ILE A 295 0.62 -19.78 -11.73
C ILE A 295 -0.72 -19.27 -12.25
N GLU A 296 -1.20 -18.20 -11.65
CA GLU A 296 -2.28 -17.35 -12.15
C GLU A 296 -1.68 -16.07 -12.71
N VAL A 297 -2.17 -15.68 -13.88
CA VAL A 297 -1.83 -14.40 -14.50
C VAL A 297 -3.00 -13.46 -14.28
N ILE A 298 -2.76 -12.36 -13.61
CA ILE A 298 -3.77 -11.43 -13.15
C ILE A 298 -3.51 -10.08 -13.81
N ASP A 299 -4.54 -9.48 -14.41
CA ASP A 299 -4.45 -8.14 -14.98
C ASP A 299 -4.49 -7.05 -13.89
N PHE A 300 -4.29 -5.80 -14.32
CA PHE A 300 -4.30 -4.65 -13.41
C PHE A 300 -5.67 -4.40 -12.73
N GLN A 301 -6.75 -5.02 -13.24
CA GLN A 301 -8.09 -4.96 -12.64
C GLN A 301 -8.31 -6.08 -11.61
N GLY A 302 -7.32 -6.95 -11.39
CA GLY A 302 -7.41 -8.08 -10.48
C GLY A 302 -8.08 -9.32 -11.09
N ARG A 303 -8.37 -9.34 -12.40
CA ARG A 303 -8.99 -10.48 -13.07
C ARG A 303 -7.93 -11.50 -13.48
N CYS A 304 -8.18 -12.76 -13.19
CA CYS A 304 -7.34 -13.85 -13.68
C CYS A 304 -7.57 -14.01 -15.20
N VAL A 305 -6.56 -13.68 -16.01
CA VAL A 305 -6.61 -13.75 -17.47
C VAL A 305 -5.99 -15.01 -18.04
N ALA A 306 -5.19 -15.72 -17.26
CA ALA A 306 -4.65 -17.02 -17.63
C ALA A 306 -4.19 -17.83 -16.42
N LYS A 307 -4.20 -19.18 -16.54
CA LYS A 307 -3.53 -20.10 -15.61
C LYS A 307 -2.55 -20.97 -16.38
N ARG A 308 -1.40 -21.30 -15.77
CA ARG A 308 -0.36 -22.14 -16.36
C ARG A 308 0.30 -23.01 -15.30
N SER A 309 0.52 -24.27 -15.63
CA SER A 309 1.37 -25.15 -14.83
C SER A 309 2.81 -25.03 -15.32
N LEU A 310 3.74 -24.84 -14.41
CA LEU A 310 5.16 -24.70 -14.66
C LEU A 310 5.90 -25.96 -14.15
N LYS A 311 6.91 -26.39 -14.89
CA LYS A 311 7.84 -27.43 -14.43
C LYS A 311 9.00 -26.77 -13.68
N SER A 312 9.65 -27.51 -12.78
CA SER A 312 10.90 -27.04 -12.17
C SER A 312 11.92 -26.64 -13.25
N GLY A 313 12.60 -25.52 -13.06
CA GLY A 313 13.53 -24.90 -14.00
C GLY A 313 12.88 -23.84 -14.90
N LYS A 314 13.43 -23.67 -16.10
CA LYS A 314 13.05 -22.61 -17.04
C LYS A 314 11.83 -23.00 -17.88
N ASN A 315 10.82 -22.14 -17.85
CA ASN A 315 9.57 -22.27 -18.62
C ASN A 315 9.43 -21.08 -19.58
N GLN A 316 9.29 -21.35 -20.87
CA GLN A 316 9.03 -20.30 -21.87
C GLN A 316 7.54 -19.94 -21.87
N ILE A 317 7.24 -18.67 -21.72
CA ILE A 317 5.87 -18.14 -21.66
C ILE A 317 5.66 -17.17 -22.82
N ASN A 318 4.50 -17.26 -23.44
CA ASN A 318 4.06 -16.34 -24.48
C ASN A 318 2.74 -15.68 -24.08
N PHE A 319 2.76 -14.35 -23.94
CA PHE A 319 1.60 -13.49 -23.72
C PHE A 319 1.33 -12.56 -24.90
N GLY A 320 1.78 -12.93 -26.09
CA GLY A 320 1.59 -12.14 -27.30
C GLY A 320 0.13 -11.77 -27.63
N ASN A 321 -0.83 -12.52 -27.10
CA ASN A 321 -2.27 -12.26 -27.27
C ASN A 321 -2.85 -11.31 -26.23
N LEU A 322 -2.13 -10.96 -25.16
CA LEU A 322 -2.60 -10.02 -24.14
C LEU A 322 -2.29 -8.59 -24.59
N PRO A 323 -3.10 -7.59 -24.24
CA PRO A 323 -2.82 -6.17 -24.46
C PRO A 323 -1.52 -5.73 -23.78
N ASP A 324 -0.94 -4.63 -24.28
CA ASP A 324 0.14 -3.94 -23.55
C ASP A 324 -0.36 -3.51 -22.17
N GLY A 325 0.49 -3.65 -21.16
CA GLY A 325 0.11 -3.34 -19.80
C GLY A 325 0.89 -4.11 -18.75
N MET A 326 0.46 -3.94 -17.52
CA MET A 326 1.03 -4.60 -16.35
C MET A 326 0.20 -5.84 -15.99
N TYR A 327 0.91 -6.93 -15.72
CA TYR A 327 0.34 -8.21 -15.27
C TYR A 327 1.07 -8.69 -14.03
N PHE A 328 0.37 -9.46 -13.21
CA PHE A 328 0.93 -10.09 -12.03
C PHE A 328 0.87 -11.60 -12.19
N ILE A 329 1.99 -12.26 -11.94
CA ILE A 329 2.09 -13.73 -11.94
C ILE A 329 2.12 -14.18 -10.49
N LYS A 330 1.07 -14.85 -10.06
CA LYS A 330 0.89 -15.36 -8.71
C LYS A 330 1.10 -16.86 -8.70
N GLU A 331 2.00 -17.36 -7.86
CA GLU A 331 2.17 -18.78 -7.59
C GLU A 331 1.16 -19.29 -6.56
N GLU A 332 0.93 -20.60 -6.58
CA GLU A 332 0.05 -21.29 -5.63
C GLU A 332 0.50 -21.14 -4.17
N ASN A 333 1.80 -20.95 -3.91
CA ASN A 333 2.38 -20.66 -2.59
C ASN A 333 2.21 -19.20 -2.13
N GLY A 334 1.56 -18.36 -2.95
CA GLY A 334 1.31 -16.95 -2.68
C GLY A 334 2.38 -15.97 -3.19
N ALA A 335 3.51 -16.44 -3.72
CA ALA A 335 4.52 -15.55 -4.31
C ALA A 335 3.98 -14.85 -5.56
N VAL A 336 4.23 -13.55 -5.68
CA VAL A 336 3.76 -12.72 -6.82
C VAL A 336 4.94 -12.00 -7.46
N ARG A 337 4.90 -11.90 -8.81
CA ARG A 337 5.87 -11.14 -9.61
C ARG A 337 5.15 -10.29 -10.66
N LYS A 338 5.63 -9.05 -10.85
CA LYS A 338 5.14 -8.16 -11.90
C LYS A 338 5.78 -8.48 -13.24
N VAL A 339 5.00 -8.45 -14.30
CA VAL A 339 5.46 -8.48 -15.70
C VAL A 339 4.86 -7.32 -16.47
N VAL A 340 5.70 -6.60 -17.21
CA VAL A 340 5.28 -5.47 -18.06
C VAL A 340 5.38 -5.90 -19.52
N LEU A 341 4.23 -5.88 -20.22
CA LEU A 341 4.13 -6.11 -21.67
C LEU A 341 4.24 -4.78 -22.41
N ARG A 342 5.21 -4.68 -23.32
CA ARG A 342 5.38 -3.58 -24.27
C ARG A 342 5.73 -4.18 -25.64
N LYS A 343 4.79 -4.11 -26.56
CA LYS A 343 4.98 -4.54 -27.96
C LYS A 343 5.56 -3.44 -28.82
#